data_3a0550a45c1d7fc2dd5cf1c24d8a0765
#
_entry.id   3a0550a45c1d7fc2dd5cf1c24d8a0765
#
_cell.length_a   1.000
_cell.length_b   1.000
_cell.length_c   1.000
_cell.angle_alpha   90.00
_cell.angle_beta   90.00
_cell.angle_gamma   90.00
#
_symmetry.space_group_name_H-M   'P 1'
#
loop_
_entity.id
_entity.type
_entity.pdbx_description
1 polymer ?
#
loop_
_entity_poly.entity_id
_entity_poly.type
_entity_poly.pdbx_seq_one_letter_code
_entity_poly.pdbx_strand_id
1 'polypeptide(L)'
;DGQAEIMRSCRIHGMGKTRYENIRIGMTARLDTLQAAVLDAKMDIFDDELALRQQVADRYATLLDGIVETPRLGDGATSSWAQYTVKLPAGTDRDAVMAELRDKGVPSAIYYPVPMHRQPPYKAFPASACGLEVTRDLCERVLALPMHPYLEPAQQQQIADAMRAAL
;
A
#
# COMPACT_ATOMS: atom_id res chain seq x y z
N ASP A 1 -3.37 2.48 31.96
CA ASP A 1 -3.89 1.74 30.82
C ASP A 1 -5.40 1.70 30.67
N GLY A 2 -6.11 2.73 31.19
CA GLY A 2 -7.57 2.84 31.06
C GLY A 2 -8.06 2.88 29.61
N GLN A 3 -7.31 3.46 28.68
CA GLN A 3 -7.67 3.46 27.24
C GLN A 3 -7.69 2.06 26.65
N ALA A 4 -6.70 1.22 26.97
CA ALA A 4 -6.66 -0.16 26.49
C ALA A 4 -7.84 -0.99 27.02
N GLU A 5 -8.27 -0.76 28.24
CA GLU A 5 -9.45 -1.39 28.83
C GLU A 5 -10.74 -0.95 28.11
N ILE A 6 -10.89 0.34 27.84
CA ILE A 6 -12.01 0.88 27.05
C ILE A 6 -12.04 0.25 25.65
N MET A 7 -10.91 0.18 24.96
CA MET A 7 -10.82 -0.41 23.63
C MET A 7 -11.16 -1.91 23.63
N ARG A 8 -10.70 -2.68 24.63
CA ARG A 8 -11.06 -4.09 24.79
C ARG A 8 -12.57 -4.28 25.02
N SER A 9 -13.18 -3.41 25.81
CA SER A 9 -14.63 -3.41 26.00
C SER A 9 -15.37 -3.07 24.71
N CYS A 10 -14.99 -1.98 24.04
CA CYS A 10 -15.64 -1.53 22.81
C CYS A 10 -15.60 -2.58 21.69
N ARG A 11 -14.51 -3.31 21.51
CA ARG A 11 -14.41 -4.34 20.48
C ARG A 11 -15.29 -5.57 20.71
N ILE A 12 -15.86 -5.72 21.92
CA ILE A 12 -16.78 -6.79 22.30
C ILE A 12 -18.09 -6.14 22.80
N HIS A 13 -18.77 -5.40 21.93
CA HIS A 13 -20.09 -4.79 22.15
C HIS A 13 -20.14 -3.80 23.34
N GLY A 14 -19.02 -3.28 23.83
CA GLY A 14 -18.98 -2.44 25.03
C GLY A 14 -19.13 -3.23 26.35
N MET A 15 -18.75 -4.50 26.34
CA MET A 15 -18.88 -5.42 27.45
C MET A 15 -18.25 -4.86 28.73
N GLY A 16 -18.97 -5.00 29.86
CA GLY A 16 -18.53 -4.68 31.21
C GLY A 16 -17.85 -5.86 31.92
N LYS A 17 -18.11 -6.02 33.21
CA LYS A 17 -17.51 -7.09 34.02
C LYS A 17 -18.11 -8.47 33.73
N THR A 18 -19.33 -8.51 33.28
CA THR A 18 -20.01 -9.76 32.91
C THR A 18 -20.33 -9.84 31.43
N ARG A 19 -20.55 -11.05 30.93
CA ARG A 19 -20.84 -11.31 29.51
C ARG A 19 -22.13 -10.63 29.02
N TYR A 20 -23.05 -10.35 29.88
CA TYR A 20 -24.38 -9.81 29.54
C TYR A 20 -24.55 -8.33 29.90
N GLU A 21 -23.49 -7.69 30.39
CA GLU A 21 -23.49 -6.29 30.75
C GLU A 21 -22.76 -5.48 29.68
N ASN A 22 -23.46 -4.56 29.04
CA ASN A 22 -22.87 -3.59 28.13
C ASN A 22 -22.86 -2.22 28.80
N ILE A 23 -21.69 -1.73 29.15
CA ILE A 23 -21.49 -0.45 29.88
C ILE A 23 -21.21 0.73 28.95
N ARG A 24 -21.03 0.48 27.65
CA ARG A 24 -20.83 1.49 26.61
C ARG A 24 -21.23 0.98 25.24
N ILE A 25 -21.38 1.90 24.27
CA ILE A 25 -21.57 1.54 22.88
C ILE A 25 -20.28 0.91 22.34
N GLY A 26 -20.39 -0.23 21.67
CA GLY A 26 -19.29 -0.96 21.09
C GLY A 26 -19.65 -1.62 19.76
N MET A 27 -18.75 -2.42 19.25
CA MET A 27 -18.89 -3.12 17.97
C MET A 27 -18.38 -4.57 18.09
N THR A 28 -18.66 -5.39 17.10
CA THR A 28 -17.97 -6.68 16.92
C THR A 28 -16.68 -6.44 16.14
N ALA A 29 -15.55 -6.37 16.86
CA ALA A 29 -14.22 -6.15 16.26
C ALA A 29 -13.22 -7.18 16.85
N ARG A 30 -13.55 -8.46 16.67
CA ARG A 30 -12.73 -9.59 17.10
C ARG A 30 -11.93 -10.14 15.92
N LEU A 31 -10.83 -10.79 16.23
CA LEU A 31 -10.11 -11.63 15.29
C LEU A 31 -10.76 -13.03 15.32
N ASP A 32 -11.31 -13.48 14.21
CA ASP A 32 -11.93 -14.79 14.11
C ASP A 32 -10.88 -15.91 14.18
N THR A 33 -11.23 -17.03 14.80
CA THR A 33 -10.29 -18.14 15.05
C THR A 33 -9.71 -18.70 13.76
N LEU A 34 -10.50 -18.81 12.69
CA LEU A 34 -10.00 -19.27 11.38
C LEU A 34 -8.99 -18.30 10.79
N GLN A 35 -9.24 -17.00 10.87
CA GLN A 35 -8.31 -15.97 10.44
C GLN A 35 -7.02 -15.97 11.30
N ALA A 36 -7.17 -16.14 12.62
CA ALA A 36 -6.03 -16.24 13.52
C ALA A 36 -5.14 -17.44 13.18
N ALA A 37 -5.73 -18.61 12.91
CA ALA A 37 -4.98 -19.81 12.54
C ALA A 37 -4.22 -19.65 11.20
N VAL A 38 -4.82 -18.97 10.22
CA VAL A 38 -4.15 -18.65 8.95
C VAL A 38 -2.99 -17.69 9.16
N LEU A 39 -3.17 -16.66 10.00
CA LEU A 39 -2.12 -15.69 10.31
C LEU A 39 -0.98 -16.34 11.10
N ASP A 40 -1.28 -17.23 12.04
CA ASP A 40 -0.30 -17.96 12.83
C ASP A 40 0.63 -18.78 11.92
N ALA A 41 0.05 -19.58 11.01
CA ALA A 41 0.83 -20.33 10.01
C ALA A 41 1.64 -19.41 9.06
N LYS A 42 1.15 -18.22 8.75
CA LYS A 42 1.90 -17.25 7.93
C LYS A 42 3.04 -16.58 8.67
N MET A 43 2.98 -16.47 9.98
CA MET A 43 4.06 -15.91 10.79
C MET A 43 5.35 -16.71 10.68
N ASP A 44 5.26 -18.05 10.47
CA ASP A 44 6.43 -18.93 10.34
C ASP A 44 7.31 -18.60 9.13
N ILE A 45 6.74 -17.97 8.09
CA ILE A 45 7.46 -17.62 6.85
C ILE A 45 7.56 -16.10 6.63
N PHE A 46 7.07 -15.31 7.57
CA PHE A 46 6.91 -13.87 7.37
C PHE A 46 8.25 -13.13 7.17
N ASP A 47 9.25 -13.45 7.94
CA ASP A 47 10.58 -12.84 7.85
C ASP A 47 11.26 -13.18 6.51
N ASP A 48 11.12 -14.42 6.04
CA ASP A 48 11.60 -14.82 4.72
C ASP A 48 10.88 -14.07 3.59
N GLU A 49 9.55 -13.91 3.71
CA GLU A 49 8.77 -13.12 2.75
C GLU A 49 9.18 -11.64 2.72
N LEU A 50 9.54 -11.04 3.86
CA LEU A 50 10.06 -9.68 3.90
C LEU A 50 11.41 -9.56 3.17
N ALA A 51 12.31 -10.52 3.38
CA ALA A 51 13.60 -10.56 2.69
C ALA A 51 13.42 -10.73 1.17
N LEU A 52 12.52 -11.60 0.74
CA LEU A 52 12.20 -11.79 -0.68
C LEU A 52 11.58 -10.53 -1.31
N ARG A 53 10.69 -9.82 -0.61
CA ARG A 53 10.14 -8.53 -1.08
C ARG A 53 11.22 -7.48 -1.24
N GLN A 54 12.21 -7.43 -0.36
CA GLN A 54 13.35 -6.53 -0.53
C GLN A 54 14.13 -6.86 -1.81
N GLN A 55 14.40 -8.13 -2.09
CA GLN A 55 15.06 -8.55 -3.34
C GLN A 55 14.26 -8.15 -4.59
N VAL A 56 12.94 -8.28 -4.54
CA VAL A 56 12.06 -7.81 -5.63
C VAL A 56 12.18 -6.30 -5.81
N ALA A 57 12.19 -5.52 -4.72
CA ALA A 57 12.33 -4.07 -4.76
C ALA A 57 13.68 -3.64 -5.36
N ASP A 58 14.77 -4.30 -4.96
CA ASP A 58 16.12 -4.01 -5.45
C ASP A 58 16.25 -4.31 -6.96
N ARG A 59 15.68 -5.42 -7.42
CA ARG A 59 15.63 -5.73 -8.87
C ARG A 59 14.83 -4.70 -9.65
N TYR A 60 13.68 -4.28 -9.16
CA TYR A 60 12.90 -3.21 -9.80
C TYR A 60 13.67 -1.90 -9.85
N ALA A 61 14.35 -1.52 -8.77
CA ALA A 61 15.16 -0.31 -8.76
C ALA A 61 16.22 -0.32 -9.88
N THR A 62 16.82 -1.48 -10.14
CA THR A 62 17.80 -1.66 -11.23
C THR A 62 17.14 -1.69 -12.61
N LEU A 63 16.07 -2.46 -12.79
CA LEU A 63 15.41 -2.65 -14.09
C LEU A 63 14.70 -1.39 -14.61
N LEU A 64 14.23 -0.54 -13.68
CA LEU A 64 13.46 0.66 -13.98
C LEU A 64 14.31 1.94 -13.92
N ASP A 65 15.60 1.82 -13.65
CA ASP A 65 16.52 2.97 -13.62
C ASP A 65 16.49 3.71 -14.97
N GLY A 66 16.40 5.04 -14.90
CA GLY A 66 16.30 5.89 -16.08
C GLY A 66 14.96 5.84 -16.84
N ILE A 67 14.00 5.00 -16.42
CA ILE A 67 12.67 4.89 -17.03
C ILE A 67 11.64 5.65 -16.19
N VAL A 68 11.59 5.38 -14.90
CA VAL A 68 10.68 6.01 -13.93
C VAL A 68 11.42 6.30 -12.63
N GLU A 69 10.86 7.18 -11.81
CA GLU A 69 11.39 7.39 -10.45
C GLU A 69 10.89 6.27 -9.52
N THR A 70 11.84 5.46 -9.03
CA THR A 70 11.56 4.36 -8.10
C THR A 70 11.55 4.83 -6.64
N PRO A 71 10.79 4.18 -5.75
CA PRO A 71 10.79 4.53 -4.33
C PRO A 71 12.16 4.27 -3.70
N ARG A 72 12.58 5.19 -2.83
CA ARG A 72 13.83 5.09 -2.07
C ARG A 72 13.55 5.12 -0.58
N LEU A 73 14.26 4.28 0.16
CA LEU A 73 14.22 4.30 1.61
C LEU A 73 15.24 5.30 2.14
N GLY A 74 14.90 5.98 3.23
CA GLY A 74 15.86 6.79 3.99
C GLY A 74 16.87 5.92 4.73
N ASP A 75 17.98 6.51 5.17
CA ASP A 75 19.04 5.80 5.88
C ASP A 75 18.50 5.08 7.12
N GLY A 76 18.83 3.82 7.25
CA GLY A 76 18.40 2.96 8.35
C GLY A 76 16.91 2.56 8.34
N ALA A 77 16.15 2.95 7.33
CA ALA A 77 14.75 2.55 7.18
C ALA A 77 14.61 1.21 6.47
N THR A 78 13.59 0.43 6.88
CA THR A 78 13.17 -0.81 6.23
C THR A 78 11.72 -0.69 5.77
N SER A 79 11.33 -1.44 4.74
CA SER A 79 9.97 -1.46 4.23
C SER A 79 9.46 -2.89 4.11
N SER A 80 8.18 -3.11 4.40
CA SER A 80 7.50 -4.37 4.10
C SER A 80 7.16 -4.52 2.61
N TRP A 81 7.35 -3.48 1.82
CA TRP A 81 7.03 -3.45 0.39
C TRP A 81 5.63 -4.03 0.09
N ALA A 82 4.64 -3.60 0.88
CA ALA A 82 3.24 -3.99 0.63
C ALA A 82 2.76 -3.58 -0.76
N GLN A 83 3.34 -2.48 -1.27
CA GLN A 83 3.16 -1.95 -2.62
C GLN A 83 4.50 -1.48 -3.16
N TYR A 84 4.70 -1.54 -4.47
CA TYR A 84 5.83 -0.92 -5.15
C TYR A 84 5.30 0.15 -6.09
N THR A 85 5.36 1.41 -5.64
CA THR A 85 4.78 2.54 -6.36
C THR A 85 5.88 3.37 -6.99
N VAL A 86 5.87 3.48 -8.31
CA VAL A 86 6.76 4.31 -9.09
C VAL A 86 6.11 5.66 -9.42
N LYS A 87 6.91 6.65 -9.76
CA LYS A 87 6.44 7.94 -10.25
C LYS A 87 6.80 8.11 -11.73
N LEU A 88 5.78 8.25 -12.57
CA LEU A 88 5.94 8.45 -14.00
C LEU A 88 6.57 9.83 -14.30
N PRO A 89 7.24 10.00 -15.45
CA PRO A 89 7.72 11.30 -15.91
C PRO A 89 6.59 12.35 -15.95
N ALA A 90 6.94 13.61 -15.76
CA ALA A 90 5.96 14.69 -15.84
C ALA A 90 5.37 14.78 -17.25
N GLY A 91 4.05 14.99 -17.34
CA GLY A 91 3.32 15.08 -18.61
C GLY A 91 2.96 13.74 -19.25
N THR A 92 3.29 12.60 -18.59
CA THR A 92 2.86 11.28 -19.06
C THR A 92 1.36 11.10 -18.90
N ASP A 93 0.70 10.59 -19.93
CA ASP A 93 -0.69 10.11 -19.83
C ASP A 93 -0.70 8.76 -19.08
N ARG A 94 -0.95 8.80 -17.78
CA ARG A 94 -0.96 7.61 -16.93
C ARG A 94 -2.02 6.59 -17.36
N ASP A 95 -3.18 7.04 -17.84
CA ASP A 95 -4.25 6.13 -18.23
C ASP A 95 -3.88 5.38 -19.51
N ALA A 96 -3.19 6.03 -20.44
CA ALA A 96 -2.62 5.38 -21.63
C ALA A 96 -1.55 4.34 -21.24
N VAL A 97 -0.63 4.69 -20.32
CA VAL A 97 0.38 3.75 -19.80
C VAL A 97 -0.28 2.53 -19.14
N MET A 98 -1.31 2.73 -18.32
CA MET A 98 -2.05 1.64 -17.68
C MET A 98 -2.76 0.73 -18.71
N ALA A 99 -3.31 1.31 -19.76
CA ALA A 99 -3.93 0.54 -20.85
C ALA A 99 -2.89 -0.33 -21.56
N GLU A 100 -1.76 0.22 -21.93
CA GLU A 100 -0.65 -0.49 -22.59
C GLU A 100 -0.10 -1.63 -21.70
N LEU A 101 0.10 -1.38 -20.42
CA LEU A 101 0.52 -2.40 -19.44
C LEU A 101 -0.49 -3.55 -19.36
N ARG A 102 -1.78 -3.22 -19.27
CA ARG A 102 -2.86 -4.21 -19.22
C ARG A 102 -2.90 -5.07 -20.48
N ASP A 103 -2.73 -4.47 -21.67
CA ASP A 103 -2.73 -5.19 -22.93
C ASP A 103 -1.53 -6.15 -23.04
N LYS A 104 -0.45 -5.87 -22.33
CA LYS A 104 0.71 -6.76 -22.15
C LYS A 104 0.58 -7.73 -20.96
N GLY A 105 -0.58 -7.78 -20.30
CA GLY A 105 -0.85 -8.67 -19.16
C GLY A 105 -0.20 -8.23 -17.85
N VAL A 106 0.22 -6.96 -17.73
CA VAL A 106 0.79 -6.39 -16.52
C VAL A 106 -0.29 -5.61 -15.76
N PRO A 107 -0.80 -6.13 -14.63
CA PRO A 107 -1.74 -5.39 -13.80
C PRO A 107 -1.05 -4.21 -13.11
N SER A 108 -1.75 -3.08 -13.02
CA SER A 108 -1.28 -1.89 -12.31
C SER A 108 -2.41 -1.22 -11.55
N ALA A 109 -2.08 -0.41 -10.55
CA ALA A 109 -3.07 0.27 -9.71
C ALA A 109 -2.58 1.67 -9.31
N ILE A 110 -3.53 2.53 -8.88
CA ILE A 110 -3.21 3.88 -8.42
C ILE A 110 -3.57 4.02 -6.95
N TYR A 111 -2.57 4.31 -6.11
CA TYR A 111 -2.74 4.54 -4.67
C TYR A 111 -2.15 5.91 -4.27
N TYR A 112 -2.92 7.06 -4.35
CA TYR A 112 -4.35 7.15 -4.70
C TYR A 112 -4.56 8.29 -5.72
N PRO A 113 -5.59 8.24 -6.58
CA PRO A 113 -5.76 9.22 -7.65
C PRO A 113 -6.26 10.58 -7.15
N VAL A 114 -6.94 10.62 -5.99
CA VAL A 114 -7.51 11.85 -5.42
C VAL A 114 -6.99 12.03 -4.00
N PRO A 115 -6.29 13.15 -3.72
CA PRO A 115 -5.75 13.40 -2.39
C PRO A 115 -6.87 13.70 -1.38
N MET A 116 -6.65 13.35 -0.10
CA MET A 116 -7.66 13.43 0.96
C MET A 116 -8.32 14.82 1.07
N HIS A 117 -7.55 15.89 0.98
CA HIS A 117 -8.08 17.26 1.08
C HIS A 117 -9.03 17.64 -0.08
N ARG A 118 -9.06 16.86 -1.17
CA ARG A 118 -10.01 17.02 -2.29
C ARG A 118 -11.21 16.09 -2.22
N GLN A 119 -11.21 15.12 -1.31
CA GLN A 119 -12.35 14.24 -1.10
C GLN A 119 -13.53 15.03 -0.48
N PRO A 120 -14.79 14.79 -0.92
CA PRO A 120 -15.94 15.57 -0.47
C PRO A 120 -16.06 15.72 1.06
N PRO A 121 -15.88 14.67 1.88
CA PRO A 121 -16.03 14.79 3.34
C PRO A 121 -14.96 15.65 3.99
N TYR A 122 -13.81 15.87 3.34
CA TYR A 122 -12.64 16.52 3.94
C TYR A 122 -12.35 17.93 3.39
N LYS A 123 -13.11 18.39 2.40
CA LYS A 123 -12.90 19.71 1.78
C LYS A 123 -13.01 20.89 2.75
N ALA A 124 -13.79 20.73 3.82
CA ALA A 124 -13.99 21.78 4.83
C ALA A 124 -12.90 21.83 5.89
N PHE A 125 -12.01 20.85 5.95
CA PHE A 125 -10.92 20.85 6.92
C PHE A 125 -9.77 21.77 6.45
N PRO A 126 -9.08 22.43 7.38
CA PRO A 126 -7.94 23.28 7.05
C PRO A 126 -6.81 22.47 6.41
N ALA A 127 -6.25 22.98 5.33
CA ALA A 127 -5.06 22.44 4.71
C ALA A 127 -3.79 23.05 5.31
N SER A 128 -2.64 22.37 5.11
CA SER A 128 -1.35 22.90 5.53
C SER A 128 -1.05 24.27 4.87
N ALA A 129 -0.51 25.20 5.63
CA ALA A 129 -0.13 26.52 5.16
C ALA A 129 0.96 26.51 4.07
N CYS A 130 1.81 25.47 4.03
CA CYS A 130 2.84 25.30 3.00
C CYS A 130 2.30 24.71 1.68
N GLY A 131 0.99 24.53 1.56
CA GLY A 131 0.37 23.95 0.38
C GLY A 131 0.50 22.42 0.32
N LEU A 132 -0.02 21.82 -0.74
CA LEU A 132 -0.05 20.38 -0.97
C LEU A 132 0.30 20.05 -2.44
N GLU A 133 1.20 20.83 -3.03
CA GLU A 133 1.61 20.70 -4.44
C GLU A 133 2.24 19.33 -4.71
N VAL A 134 3.16 18.87 -3.82
CA VAL A 134 3.79 17.55 -3.93
C VAL A 134 2.75 16.44 -3.89
N THR A 135 1.76 16.53 -3.00
CA THR A 135 0.67 15.56 -2.91
C THR A 135 -0.15 15.52 -4.20
N ARG A 136 -0.42 16.69 -4.80
CA ARG A 136 -1.16 16.77 -6.07
C ARG A 136 -0.36 16.15 -7.21
N ASP A 137 0.92 16.52 -7.37
CA ASP A 137 1.82 15.96 -8.38
C ASP A 137 1.89 14.43 -8.25
N LEU A 138 2.06 13.91 -7.04
CA LEU A 138 2.11 12.46 -6.80
C LEU A 138 0.79 11.77 -7.17
N CYS A 139 -0.37 12.31 -6.80
CA CYS A 139 -1.67 11.73 -7.17
C CYS A 139 -1.89 11.63 -8.69
N GLU A 140 -1.26 12.50 -9.46
CA GLU A 140 -1.32 12.49 -10.93
C GLU A 140 -0.36 11.49 -11.57
N ARG A 141 0.79 11.23 -10.92
CA ARG A 141 1.93 10.54 -11.55
C ARG A 141 2.26 9.17 -10.96
N VAL A 142 1.72 8.82 -9.79
CA VAL A 142 2.02 7.53 -9.16
C VAL A 142 1.33 6.36 -9.84
N LEU A 143 2.04 5.24 -9.93
CA LEU A 143 1.56 3.97 -10.46
C LEU A 143 2.18 2.82 -9.66
N ALA A 144 1.36 1.93 -9.11
CA ALA A 144 1.81 0.74 -8.39
C ALA A 144 1.94 -0.44 -9.35
N LEU A 145 3.10 -1.08 -9.31
CA LEU A 145 3.45 -2.28 -10.07
C LEU A 145 3.20 -3.55 -9.23
N PRO A 146 3.09 -4.74 -9.87
CA PRO A 146 2.96 -6.01 -9.17
C PRO A 146 4.08 -6.19 -8.12
N MET A 147 3.69 -6.56 -6.89
CA MET A 147 4.63 -6.71 -5.79
C MET A 147 4.21 -7.84 -4.87
N HIS A 148 4.97 -8.91 -4.84
CA HIS A 148 4.84 -10.02 -3.89
C HIS A 148 6.17 -10.76 -3.74
N PRO A 149 6.38 -11.54 -2.64
CA PRO A 149 7.68 -12.15 -2.37
C PRO A 149 8.12 -13.20 -3.39
N TYR A 150 7.20 -13.76 -4.13
CA TYR A 150 7.43 -14.85 -5.10
C TYR A 150 7.45 -14.35 -6.56
N LEU A 151 7.63 -13.04 -6.79
CA LEU A 151 7.70 -12.48 -8.14
C LEU A 151 9.04 -12.85 -8.78
N GLU A 152 8.98 -13.69 -9.81
CA GLU A 152 10.15 -14.22 -10.48
C GLU A 152 10.92 -13.16 -11.29
N PRO A 153 12.26 -13.27 -11.41
CA PRO A 153 13.07 -12.32 -12.16
C PRO A 153 12.61 -12.12 -13.61
N ALA A 154 12.18 -13.20 -14.28
CA ALA A 154 11.67 -13.14 -15.65
C ALA A 154 10.38 -12.32 -15.76
N GLN A 155 9.48 -12.45 -14.78
CA GLN A 155 8.25 -11.66 -14.72
C GLN A 155 8.57 -10.17 -14.47
N GLN A 156 9.52 -9.87 -13.60
CA GLN A 156 9.96 -8.48 -13.38
C GLN A 156 10.59 -7.87 -14.63
N GLN A 157 11.38 -8.65 -15.37
CA GLN A 157 11.92 -8.20 -16.67
C GLN A 157 10.79 -7.88 -17.66
N GLN A 158 9.79 -8.75 -17.77
CA GLN A 158 8.62 -8.50 -18.63
C GLN A 158 7.88 -7.22 -18.22
N ILE A 159 7.70 -6.97 -16.92
CA ILE A 159 7.07 -5.75 -16.40
C ILE A 159 7.90 -4.51 -16.77
N ALA A 160 9.22 -4.57 -16.60
CA ALA A 160 10.11 -3.47 -16.93
C ALA A 160 10.13 -3.18 -18.45
N ASP A 161 10.12 -4.21 -19.28
CA ASP A 161 10.05 -4.07 -20.73
C ASP A 161 8.71 -3.50 -21.19
N ALA A 162 7.61 -3.91 -20.54
CA ALA A 162 6.29 -3.35 -20.79
C ALA A 162 6.23 -1.86 -20.41
N MET A 163 6.81 -1.47 -19.26
CA MET A 163 6.92 -0.07 -18.83
C MET A 163 7.73 0.77 -19.80
N ARG A 164 8.88 0.25 -20.27
CA ARG A 164 9.75 0.93 -21.24
C ARG A 164 9.05 1.17 -22.57
N ALA A 165 8.18 0.25 -22.98
CA ALA A 165 7.45 0.37 -24.23
C ALA A 165 6.22 1.29 -24.14
N ALA A 166 5.70 1.51 -22.91
CA ALA A 166 4.53 2.34 -22.66
C ALA A 166 4.88 3.82 -22.41
N LEU A 167 6.15 4.16 -22.26
CA LEU A 167 6.66 5.51 -22.03
C LEU A 167 7.40 6.06 -23.23
#